data_2d2592698d1a2ae775d10051c00257da
#
_entry.id   2d2592698d1a2ae775d10051c00257da
#
_cell.length_a   1.000
_cell.length_b   1.000
_cell.length_c   1.000
_cell.angle_alpha   90.00
_cell.angle_beta   90.00
_cell.angle_gamma   90.00
#
_symmetry.space_group_name_H-M   'P 1'
#
loop_
_entity.id
_entity.type
_entity.pdbx_description
1 polymer ?
#
loop_
_entity_poly.entity_id
_entity_poly.type
_entity_poly.pdbx_seq_one_letter_code
_entity_poly.pdbx_strand_id
1 'polypeptide(L)' 'DDVIFADELLGVQVYADGVCIGKITDVLDYPGNSVYVVTGRHEYMIPAVKAFVLSTDMDNNRMQVRLIEGMASNEN' A
#
# COMPACT_ATOMS: atom_id res chain seq x y z
N ASP A 1 7.08 -14.86 15.06
CA ASP A 1 5.77 -14.33 15.06
C ASP A 1 5.41 -13.81 13.67
N ASP A 2 4.22 -14.11 13.22
CA ASP A 2 3.81 -13.78 11.85
C ASP A 2 3.21 -12.40 11.73
N VAL A 3 3.13 -11.68 12.83
CA VAL A 3 2.51 -10.37 12.83
C VAL A 3 3.46 -9.35 12.26
N ILE A 4 3.00 -8.61 11.27
CA ILE A 4 3.75 -7.49 10.72
C ILE A 4 3.15 -6.23 11.34
N PHE A 5 3.96 -5.51 12.08
CA PHE A 5 3.51 -4.30 12.72
C PHE A 5 3.44 -3.16 11.72
N ALA A 6 2.55 -2.22 11.95
CA ALA A 6 2.38 -1.10 11.05
C ALA A 6 3.68 -0.34 10.82
N ASP A 7 4.52 -0.23 11.87
CA ASP A 7 5.79 0.46 11.74
C ASP A 7 6.68 -0.16 10.68
N GLU A 8 6.61 -1.48 10.53
CA GLU A 8 7.46 -2.17 9.57
C GLU A 8 7.03 -1.91 8.13
N LEU A 9 5.80 -1.52 7.95
CA LEU A 9 5.28 -1.24 6.61
C LEU A 9 5.55 0.20 6.19
N LEU A 10 5.86 1.07 7.12
CA LEU A 10 6.14 2.47 6.77
C LEU A 10 7.44 2.53 5.98
N GLY A 11 7.39 3.24 4.86
CA GLY A 11 8.55 3.37 3.99
C GLY A 11 8.67 2.29 2.93
N VAL A 12 7.80 1.28 2.97
CA VAL A 12 7.82 0.24 1.93
C VAL A 12 7.43 0.87 0.61
N GLN A 13 8.21 0.60 -0.43
CA GLN A 13 7.95 1.12 -1.76
C GLN A 13 6.83 0.31 -2.40
N VAL A 14 5.88 1.01 -3.00
CA VAL A 14 4.70 0.36 -3.57
C VAL A 14 4.75 0.48 -5.08
N TYR A 15 4.54 -0.64 -5.74
CA TYR A 15 4.59 -0.73 -7.20
C TYR A 15 3.24 -1.19 -7.73
N ALA A 16 2.82 -0.59 -8.82
CA ALA A 16 1.63 -0.99 -9.55
C ALA A 16 2.03 -1.15 -11.01
N ASP A 17 1.79 -2.35 -11.56
CA ASP A 17 2.16 -2.67 -12.95
C ASP A 17 3.64 -2.39 -13.21
N GLY A 18 4.48 -2.67 -12.22
CA GLY A 18 5.91 -2.49 -12.36
C GLY A 18 6.39 -1.07 -12.20
N VAL A 19 5.50 -0.14 -11.88
CA VAL A 19 5.83 1.26 -11.71
C VAL A 19 5.71 1.63 -10.25
N CYS A 20 6.74 2.28 -9.71
CA CYS A 20 6.70 2.73 -8.32
C CYS A 20 5.75 3.92 -8.21
N ILE A 21 4.70 3.76 -7.41
CA ILE A 21 3.69 4.81 -7.25
C ILE A 21 3.89 5.60 -5.97
N GLY A 22 4.83 5.18 -5.14
CA GLY A 22 5.12 5.87 -3.91
C GLY A 22 5.54 4.90 -2.82
N LYS A 23 5.39 5.33 -1.59
CA LYS A 23 5.72 4.49 -0.45
C LYS A 23 4.64 4.63 0.61
N ILE A 24 4.56 3.62 1.48
CA ILE A 24 3.57 3.62 2.55
C ILE A 24 4.00 4.64 3.60
N THR A 25 3.13 5.60 3.87
CA THR A 25 3.39 6.64 4.85
C THR A 25 2.49 6.52 6.08
N ASP A 26 1.44 5.70 5.98
CA ASP A 26 0.57 5.48 7.13
C ASP A 26 -0.21 4.20 6.92
N VAL A 27 -0.71 3.65 8.00
CA VAL A 27 -1.58 2.48 7.97
C VAL A 27 -2.77 2.78 8.86
N LEU A 28 -3.95 2.76 8.27
CA LEU A 28 -5.18 3.07 8.99
C LEU A 28 -5.89 1.77 9.32
N ASP A 29 -6.27 1.62 10.57
CA ASP A 29 -6.99 0.45 11.05
C ASP A 29 -8.48 0.74 11.09
N TYR A 30 -9.22 -0.02 10.30
CA TYR A 30 -10.68 0.04 10.32
C TYR A 30 -11.22 -1.31 10.76
N PRO A 31 -12.43 -1.34 11.32
CA PRO A 31 -13.05 -2.64 11.64
C PRO A 31 -13.10 -3.49 10.38
N GLY A 32 -12.52 -4.67 10.46
CA GLY A 32 -12.56 -5.62 9.36
C GLY A 32 -11.38 -5.58 8.43
N ASN A 33 -10.68 -4.46 8.31
CA ASN A 33 -9.51 -4.41 7.43
C ASN A 33 -8.67 -3.17 7.71
N SER A 34 -7.46 -3.19 7.18
CA SER A 34 -6.57 -2.03 7.25
C SER A 34 -6.49 -1.40 5.88
N VAL A 35 -6.07 -0.14 5.85
CA VAL A 35 -5.86 0.60 4.61
C VAL A 35 -4.47 1.20 4.65
N TYR A 36 -3.70 0.96 3.61
CA TYR A 36 -2.37 1.54 3.48
C TYR A 36 -2.47 2.87 2.76
N VAL A 37 -1.88 3.90 3.35
CA VAL A 37 -1.78 5.20 2.72
C VAL A 37 -0.44 5.26 1.99
N VAL A 38 -0.49 5.40 0.68
CA VAL A 38 0.70 5.42 -0.16
C VAL A 38 0.84 6.82 -0.72
N THR A 39 1.99 7.43 -0.47
CA THR A 39 2.26 8.79 -0.91
C THR A 39 3.38 8.80 -1.92
N GLY A 40 3.14 9.40 -3.06
CA GLY A 40 4.09 9.58 -4.12
C GLY A 40 3.68 10.81 -4.90
N ARG A 41 3.63 10.69 -6.23
CA ARG A 41 3.11 11.79 -7.03
C ARG A 41 1.65 12.06 -6.66
N HIS A 42 0.92 10.99 -6.38
CA HIS A 42 -0.45 11.08 -5.90
C HIS A 42 -0.54 10.34 -4.58
N GLU A 43 -1.62 10.56 -3.86
CA GLU A 43 -1.87 9.81 -2.64
C GLU A 43 -2.89 8.71 -2.96
N TYR A 44 -2.59 7.50 -2.49
CA TYR A 44 -3.44 6.35 -2.73
C TYR A 44 -3.86 5.75 -1.40
N MET A 45 -5.09 5.24 -1.35
CA MET A 45 -5.61 4.53 -0.17
C MET A 45 -5.91 3.12 -0.64
N ILE A 46 -5.07 2.17 -0.24
CA ILE A 46 -5.12 0.81 -0.77
C ILE A 46 -5.56 -0.14 0.34
N PRO A 47 -6.72 -0.78 0.19
CA PRO A 47 -7.16 -1.76 1.20
C PRO A 47 -6.17 -2.92 1.30
N ALA A 48 -5.88 -3.33 2.53
CA ALA A 48 -4.92 -4.39 2.78
C ALA A 48 -5.59 -5.75 2.63
N VAL A 49 -6.06 -6.04 1.42
CA VAL A 49 -6.72 -7.30 1.10
C VAL A 49 -6.07 -7.88 -0.14
N LYS A 50 -6.22 -9.18 -0.32
CA LYS A 50 -5.55 -9.89 -1.41
C LYS A 50 -5.98 -9.40 -2.78
N ALA A 51 -7.17 -8.84 -2.88
CA ALA A 51 -7.64 -8.32 -4.17
C ALA A 51 -6.79 -7.16 -4.67
N PHE A 52 -6.14 -6.45 -3.76
CA PHE A 52 -5.36 -5.27 -4.11
C PHE A 52 -3.89 -5.41 -3.77
N VAL A 53 -3.54 -6.09 -2.68
CA VAL A 53 -2.15 -6.30 -2.31
C VAL A 53 -1.72 -7.65 -2.87
N LEU A 54 -0.98 -7.62 -3.97
CA LEU A 54 -0.64 -8.83 -4.71
C LEU A 54 0.51 -9.58 -4.06
N SER A 55 1.51 -8.86 -3.60
CA SER A 55 2.63 -9.48 -2.91
C SER A 55 3.34 -8.44 -2.07
N THR A 56 4.01 -8.89 -1.03
CA THR A 56 4.78 -8.03 -0.14
C THR A 56 6.15 -8.66 0.04
N ASP A 57 7.18 -7.91 -0.27
CA ASP A 57 8.57 -8.37 -0.16
C ASP A 57 9.27 -7.47 0.85
N MET A 58 9.27 -7.89 2.11
CA MET A 58 9.88 -7.09 3.17
C MET A 58 11.38 -7.05 3.06
N ASP A 59 11.99 -8.11 2.52
CA ASP A 59 13.44 -8.15 2.37
C ASP A 59 13.94 -7.07 1.42
N ASN A 60 13.19 -6.79 0.37
CA ASN A 60 13.54 -5.76 -0.60
C ASN A 60 12.75 -4.49 -0.41
N ASN A 61 11.93 -4.44 0.63
CA ASN A 61 11.16 -3.26 0.99
C ASN A 61 10.24 -2.82 -0.13
N ARG A 62 9.54 -3.77 -0.72
CA ARG A 62 8.64 -3.53 -1.85
C ARG A 62 7.31 -4.21 -1.66
N MET A 63 6.28 -3.62 -2.22
CA MET A 63 4.95 -4.19 -2.23
C MET A 63 4.36 -4.01 -3.62
N GLN A 64 3.79 -5.10 -4.16
CA GLN A 64 3.11 -5.06 -5.45
C GLN A 64 1.62 -4.95 -5.20
N VAL A 65 1.00 -3.96 -5.82
CA VAL A 65 -0.43 -3.75 -5.62
C VAL A 65 -1.12 -3.64 -6.96
N ARG A 66 -2.43 -3.77 -6.91
CA ARG A 66 -3.30 -3.60 -8.06
C ARG A 66 -4.11 -2.33 -7.84
N LEU A 67 -4.08 -1.45 -8.82
CA LEU A 67 -4.85 -0.22 -8.74
C LEU A 67 -6.06 -0.32 -9.65
N ILE A 68 -7.14 0.29 -9.21
CA ILE A 68 -8.32 0.44 -10.05
C ILE A 68 -8.62 1.92 -10.15
N GLU A 69 -9.43 2.25 -11.14
CA GLU A 69 -9.78 3.64 -11.39
C GLU A 69 -10.42 4.25 -10.15
N GLY A 70 -10.02 5.46 -9.81
CA GLY A 70 -10.59 6.16 -8.67
C GLY A 70 -9.89 5.92 -7.36
N MET A 71 -8.80 5.14 -7.36
CA MET A 71 -8.08 4.86 -6.12
C MET A 71 -7.24 6.02 -5.63
N ALA A 72 -6.78 6.87 -6.53
CA ALA A 72 -5.98 8.02 -6.14
C ALA A 72 -6.88 9.04 -5.47
N SER A 73 -6.58 9.38 -4.21
CA SER A 73 -7.49 10.21 -3.44
C SER A 73 -7.50 11.66 -3.89
N ASN A 74 -6.47 12.11 -4.58
CA ASN A 74 -6.39 13.49 -5.06
C ASN A 74 -6.60 13.59 -6.56
N GLU A 75 -7.23 12.62 -7.12
CA GLU A 75 -7.51 12.60 -8.53
C GLU A 75 -8.67 13.52 -8.87
N ASN A 76 -8.57 14.18 -9.98
CA ASN A 76 -9.67 15.01 -10.47
C ASN A 76 -9.92 14.74 -11.91
#